data_4f147a1e7644303b6bfb3aded5380d94
#
_entry.id   4f147a1e7644303b6bfb3aded5380d94
#
_cell.length_a   1.000
_cell.length_b   1.000
_cell.length_c   1.000
_cell.angle_alpha   90.00
_cell.angle_beta   90.00
_cell.angle_gamma   90.00
#
_symmetry.space_group_name_H-M   'P 1'
#
loop_
_entity.id
_entity.type
_entity.pdbx_description
1 polymer ?
#
loop_
_entity_poly.entity_id
_entity_poly.type
_entity_poly.pdbx_seq_one_letter_code
_entity_poly.pdbx_strand_id
1 'polypeptide(L)'
;MRVCLGGTFDLLHVGHEALLAKAFVLGDEEVIIGITSQRMAKRTRKAVNALATRKRNLEAYLKRKRWLSRARIAVLEDLAGPAALEEDIDGIVVSAERVEAAHEVNRERERRGHRPMDVVLVPMRLAEDCTPIAARRIRAGEIDREGRMRRPLKVRVGSTNRVKVDAARRAFVEAFRRVQIKGLEVPAKVSAQPFEEETIDGAVARARSAIGDADYGVGIEAGLFWDEGAKDYLDVQYCAIADRRGTVTIGHGPGFPYPKAVIEAVKRGKTVGEAMEAFTKVKNIGRRIGAIGWLTQGVMDRTRLTEVAVLMALVPRVRRDLYFGTRTE
;
A
#
# COMPACT_ATOMS: atom_id res chain seq x y z
N MET A 1 -23.54 29.03 -1.81
CA MET A 1 -23.52 27.59 -1.43
C MET A 1 -22.86 27.42 -0.08
N ARG A 2 -23.55 26.81 0.89
CA ARG A 2 -23.02 26.48 2.21
C ARG A 2 -22.56 25.03 2.24
N VAL A 3 -21.31 24.80 2.62
CA VAL A 3 -20.77 23.45 2.66
C VAL A 3 -20.17 23.13 4.03
N CYS A 4 -20.13 21.85 4.39
CA CYS A 4 -19.51 21.44 5.62
C CYS A 4 -18.42 20.37 5.39
N LEU A 5 -17.54 20.22 6.36
CA LEU A 5 -16.57 19.14 6.47
C LEU A 5 -16.25 18.90 7.94
N GLY A 6 -15.81 17.70 8.28
CA GLY A 6 -15.45 17.33 9.65
C GLY A 6 -14.07 16.68 9.74
N GLY A 7 -13.39 16.90 10.87
CA GLY A 7 -12.10 16.27 11.11
C GLY A 7 -11.56 16.48 12.52
N THR A 8 -10.50 15.75 12.84
CA THR A 8 -9.79 15.97 14.11
C THR A 8 -8.83 17.15 14.03
N PHE A 9 -8.26 17.40 12.86
CA PHE A 9 -7.27 18.46 12.59
C PHE A 9 -6.13 18.51 13.63
N ASP A 10 -5.65 17.33 14.05
CA ASP A 10 -4.65 17.22 15.12
C ASP A 10 -3.29 17.81 14.71
N LEU A 11 -2.70 17.26 13.65
CA LEU A 11 -1.55 17.83 12.95
C LEU A 11 -1.99 18.09 11.52
N LEU A 12 -2.11 19.37 11.16
CA LEU A 12 -2.46 19.76 9.79
C LEU A 12 -1.38 19.26 8.83
N HIS A 13 -1.81 18.64 7.74
CA HIS A 13 -0.99 18.09 6.68
C HIS A 13 -1.68 18.24 5.33
N VAL A 14 -0.97 17.99 4.23
CA VAL A 14 -1.48 18.22 2.86
C VAL A 14 -2.80 17.50 2.57
N GLY A 15 -3.14 16.40 3.25
CA GLY A 15 -4.46 15.77 3.13
C GLY A 15 -5.58 16.64 3.70
N HIS A 16 -5.37 17.24 4.87
CA HIS A 16 -6.33 18.21 5.43
C HIS A 16 -6.40 19.49 4.57
N GLU A 17 -5.26 19.94 4.04
CA GLU A 17 -5.21 21.11 3.17
C GLU A 17 -6.01 20.91 1.89
N ALA A 18 -5.93 19.71 1.26
CA ALA A 18 -6.70 19.37 0.08
C ALA A 18 -8.22 19.37 0.37
N LEU A 19 -8.61 18.80 1.53
CA LEU A 19 -10.01 18.77 1.98
C LEU A 19 -10.57 20.19 2.18
N LEU A 20 -9.83 21.01 2.93
CA LEU A 20 -10.19 22.42 3.15
C LEU A 20 -10.24 23.21 1.84
N ALA A 21 -9.24 23.06 0.97
CA ALA A 21 -9.20 23.77 -0.31
C ALA A 21 -10.43 23.45 -1.17
N LYS A 22 -10.83 22.15 -1.24
CA LYS A 22 -12.03 21.77 -1.99
C LYS A 22 -13.29 22.39 -1.40
N ALA A 23 -13.42 22.42 -0.07
CA ALA A 23 -14.56 23.02 0.60
C ALA A 23 -14.67 24.54 0.33
N PHE A 24 -13.54 25.27 0.36
CA PHE A 24 -13.51 26.71 0.09
C PHE A 24 -13.66 27.10 -1.40
N VAL A 25 -13.45 26.14 -2.30
CA VAL A 25 -13.78 26.30 -3.73
C VAL A 25 -15.29 26.19 -3.95
N LEU A 26 -15.96 25.31 -3.22
CA LEU A 26 -17.41 25.08 -3.37
C LEU A 26 -18.24 26.03 -2.52
N GLY A 27 -17.85 26.26 -1.26
CA GLY A 27 -18.57 27.09 -0.31
C GLY A 27 -18.23 28.58 -0.49
N ASP A 28 -18.95 29.24 -1.36
CA ASP A 28 -18.80 30.69 -1.62
C ASP A 28 -19.43 31.57 -0.54
N GLU A 29 -20.47 31.09 0.16
CA GLU A 29 -21.13 31.78 1.26
C GLU A 29 -20.47 31.43 2.61
N GLU A 30 -20.52 30.18 3.03
CA GLU A 30 -19.99 29.71 4.30
C GLU A 30 -19.39 28.30 4.19
N VAL A 31 -18.27 28.07 4.89
CA VAL A 31 -17.69 26.74 5.09
C VAL A 31 -17.73 26.40 6.58
N ILE A 32 -18.54 25.42 6.95
CA ILE A 32 -18.69 24.93 8.31
C ILE A 32 -17.66 23.82 8.56
N ILE A 33 -16.72 24.09 9.47
CA ILE A 33 -15.63 23.17 9.77
C ILE A 33 -15.87 22.52 11.14
N GLY A 34 -16.32 21.29 11.14
CA GLY A 34 -16.49 20.49 12.36
C GLY A 34 -15.16 19.98 12.90
N ILE A 35 -14.73 20.46 14.07
CA ILE A 35 -13.55 19.94 14.76
C ILE A 35 -13.97 19.02 15.91
N THR A 36 -13.51 17.76 15.92
CA THR A 36 -13.89 16.81 16.99
C THR A 36 -13.52 17.32 18.37
N SER A 37 -14.43 17.18 19.36
CA SER A 37 -14.17 17.48 20.77
C SER A 37 -12.98 16.66 21.29
N GLN A 38 -12.48 17.01 22.47
CA GLN A 38 -11.41 16.25 23.11
C GLN A 38 -11.85 14.82 23.45
N ARG A 39 -13.11 14.67 23.89
CA ARG A 39 -13.71 13.38 24.20
C ARG A 39 -13.81 12.49 22.97
N MET A 40 -14.36 13.02 21.88
CA MET A 40 -14.52 12.29 20.62
C MET A 40 -13.16 11.91 20.01
N ALA A 41 -12.18 12.82 20.01
CA ALA A 41 -10.84 12.55 19.48
C ALA A 41 -10.08 11.47 20.28
N LYS A 42 -10.22 11.42 21.60
CA LYS A 42 -9.57 10.40 22.45
C LYS A 42 -10.18 9.01 22.30
N ARG A 43 -11.45 8.87 21.90
CA ARG A 43 -12.07 7.56 21.64
C ARG A 43 -11.36 6.78 20.53
N THR A 44 -10.82 7.45 19.54
CA THR A 44 -10.19 6.84 18.37
C THR A 44 -8.68 6.95 18.35
N ARG A 45 -8.06 7.76 19.26
CA ARG A 45 -6.63 8.08 19.22
C ARG A 45 -6.01 8.16 20.60
N LYS A 46 -4.94 7.38 20.84
CA LYS A 46 -4.19 7.40 22.12
C LYS A 46 -3.48 8.74 22.38
N ALA A 47 -3.00 9.42 21.34
CA ALA A 47 -2.32 10.71 21.44
C ALA A 47 -2.94 11.70 20.45
N VAL A 48 -3.45 12.82 20.98
CA VAL A 48 -4.04 13.93 20.21
C VAL A 48 -3.81 15.23 20.99
N ASN A 49 -3.52 16.31 20.28
CA ASN A 49 -3.36 17.64 20.88
C ASN A 49 -4.67 18.12 21.52
N ALA A 50 -4.56 19.00 22.51
CA ALA A 50 -5.71 19.65 23.13
C ALA A 50 -6.58 20.35 22.08
N LEU A 51 -7.90 20.36 22.27
CA LEU A 51 -8.86 21.01 21.36
C LEU A 51 -8.49 22.46 21.07
N ALA A 52 -8.11 23.23 22.11
CA ALA A 52 -7.70 24.63 21.96
C ALA A 52 -6.50 24.78 21.02
N THR A 53 -5.49 23.90 21.12
CA THR A 53 -4.33 23.90 20.24
C THR A 53 -4.71 23.55 18.79
N ARG A 54 -5.58 22.56 18.60
CA ARG A 54 -6.06 22.15 17.26
C ARG A 54 -6.86 23.27 16.61
N LYS A 55 -7.76 23.91 17.35
CA LYS A 55 -8.57 25.05 16.90
C LYS A 55 -7.67 26.23 16.49
N ARG A 56 -6.75 26.66 17.36
CA ARG A 56 -5.79 27.73 17.09
C ARG A 56 -4.94 27.46 15.82
N ASN A 57 -4.46 26.23 15.64
CA ASN A 57 -3.67 25.87 14.46
C ASN A 57 -4.52 25.90 13.18
N LEU A 58 -5.77 25.50 13.26
CA LEU A 58 -6.71 25.56 12.14
C LEU A 58 -7.04 27.01 11.79
N GLU A 59 -7.35 27.86 12.78
CA GLU A 59 -7.61 29.30 12.60
C GLU A 59 -6.40 29.99 11.95
N ALA A 60 -5.18 29.72 12.43
CA ALA A 60 -3.96 30.27 11.85
C ALA A 60 -3.75 29.85 10.39
N TYR A 61 -4.09 28.60 10.05
CA TYR A 61 -4.07 28.13 8.67
C TYR A 61 -5.10 28.85 7.80
N LEU A 62 -6.34 28.95 8.25
CA LEU A 62 -7.43 29.64 7.55
C LEU A 62 -7.12 31.13 7.34
N LYS A 63 -6.56 31.80 8.35
CA LYS A 63 -6.10 33.19 8.25
C LYS A 63 -5.03 33.37 7.17
N ARG A 64 -4.03 32.49 7.14
CA ARG A 64 -2.96 32.50 6.11
C ARG A 64 -3.50 32.32 4.69
N LYS A 65 -4.57 31.52 4.52
CA LYS A 65 -5.24 31.30 3.24
C LYS A 65 -6.28 32.37 2.91
N ARG A 66 -6.52 33.34 3.80
CA ARG A 66 -7.57 34.38 3.68
C ARG A 66 -9.00 33.80 3.60
N TRP A 67 -9.21 32.65 4.28
CA TRP A 67 -10.49 31.93 4.29
C TRP A 67 -11.28 32.15 5.59
N LEU A 68 -10.68 32.76 6.60
CA LEU A 68 -11.26 32.86 7.95
C LEU A 68 -12.61 33.61 7.97
N SER A 69 -12.81 34.59 7.09
CA SER A 69 -14.08 35.34 7.02
C SER A 69 -15.28 34.54 6.52
N ARG A 70 -15.03 33.45 5.80
CA ARG A 70 -16.06 32.51 5.33
C ARG A 70 -16.09 31.21 6.12
N ALA A 71 -15.29 31.10 7.17
CA ALA A 71 -15.18 29.87 7.96
C ALA A 71 -15.94 29.99 9.28
N ARG A 72 -16.78 29.00 9.57
CA ARG A 72 -17.38 28.77 10.88
C ARG A 72 -16.85 27.47 11.47
N ILE A 73 -16.11 27.56 12.58
CA ILE A 73 -15.56 26.38 13.26
C ILE A 73 -16.52 25.97 14.38
N ALA A 74 -17.07 24.74 14.25
CA ALA A 74 -17.97 24.14 15.24
C ALA A 74 -17.31 22.94 15.91
N VAL A 75 -17.52 22.75 17.23
CA VAL A 75 -17.02 21.59 17.96
C VAL A 75 -18.00 20.44 17.80
N LEU A 76 -17.51 19.27 17.39
CA LEU A 76 -18.30 18.05 17.22
C LEU A 76 -18.22 17.19 18.48
N GLU A 77 -19.35 16.98 19.14
CA GLU A 77 -19.50 16.04 20.25
C GLU A 77 -19.91 14.65 19.79
N ASP A 78 -20.48 14.56 18.59
CA ASP A 78 -20.89 13.33 17.92
C ASP A 78 -20.68 13.44 16.40
N LEU A 79 -21.09 12.43 15.63
CA LEU A 79 -20.91 12.37 14.18
C LEU A 79 -21.85 13.35 13.45
N ALA A 80 -23.02 13.60 13.98
CA ALA A 80 -24.05 14.40 13.33
C ALA A 80 -23.72 15.90 13.33
N GLY A 81 -23.39 16.44 14.51
CA GLY A 81 -23.03 17.85 14.69
C GLY A 81 -23.97 18.85 14.00
N PRO A 82 -23.50 20.05 13.68
CA PRO A 82 -24.29 21.04 12.93
C PRO A 82 -24.78 20.55 11.57
N ALA A 83 -24.04 19.63 10.93
CA ALA A 83 -24.38 19.12 9.61
C ALA A 83 -25.73 18.38 9.56
N ALA A 84 -26.15 17.75 10.66
CA ALA A 84 -27.46 17.11 10.74
C ALA A 84 -28.58 18.05 11.25
N LEU A 85 -28.21 19.15 11.90
CA LEU A 85 -29.16 20.04 12.59
C LEU A 85 -29.60 21.24 11.74
N GLU A 86 -28.72 21.73 10.88
CA GLU A 86 -28.98 22.90 10.05
C GLU A 86 -29.52 22.49 8.67
N GLU A 87 -30.70 23.05 8.32
CA GLU A 87 -31.42 22.68 7.10
C GLU A 87 -30.70 23.11 5.83
N ASP A 88 -30.12 24.29 5.83
CA ASP A 88 -29.64 25.04 4.67
C ASP A 88 -28.13 24.76 4.34
N ILE A 89 -27.67 23.53 4.57
CA ILE A 89 -26.34 23.07 4.14
C ILE A 89 -26.48 22.27 2.83
N ASP A 90 -25.80 22.73 1.79
CA ASP A 90 -25.92 22.16 0.44
C ASP A 90 -25.03 20.92 0.25
N GLY A 91 -23.83 20.91 0.83
CA GLY A 91 -22.87 19.83 0.57
C GLY A 91 -21.96 19.49 1.75
N ILE A 92 -21.50 18.24 1.76
CA ILE A 92 -20.49 17.73 2.70
C ILE A 92 -19.25 17.26 1.95
N VAL A 93 -18.09 17.83 2.31
CA VAL A 93 -16.81 17.49 1.68
C VAL A 93 -16.06 16.49 2.54
N VAL A 94 -15.78 15.33 2.01
CA VAL A 94 -15.16 14.20 2.74
C VAL A 94 -14.03 13.54 1.97
N SER A 95 -13.09 12.92 2.70
CA SER A 95 -12.17 11.98 2.09
C SER A 95 -12.85 10.63 1.84
N ALA A 96 -12.32 9.85 0.93
CA ALA A 96 -12.86 8.52 0.61
C ALA A 96 -13.06 7.63 1.85
N GLU A 97 -12.21 7.74 2.88
CA GLU A 97 -12.36 7.03 4.17
C GLU A 97 -13.61 7.42 4.98
N ARG A 98 -14.25 8.53 4.64
CA ARG A 98 -15.35 9.11 5.41
C ARG A 98 -16.67 9.19 4.65
N VAL A 99 -16.74 8.55 3.51
CA VAL A 99 -17.95 8.52 2.67
C VAL A 99 -19.14 7.96 3.45
N GLU A 100 -18.93 6.82 4.10
CA GLU A 100 -20.00 6.18 4.88
C GLU A 100 -20.48 7.07 6.03
N ALA A 101 -19.56 7.77 6.70
CA ALA A 101 -19.93 8.74 7.72
C ALA A 101 -20.78 9.91 7.16
N ALA A 102 -20.50 10.35 5.91
CA ALA A 102 -21.32 11.38 5.25
C ALA A 102 -22.72 10.85 4.93
N HIS A 103 -22.83 9.61 4.46
CA HIS A 103 -24.14 8.98 4.25
C HIS A 103 -24.92 8.80 5.56
N GLU A 104 -24.24 8.49 6.66
CA GLU A 104 -24.85 8.39 7.99
C GLU A 104 -25.42 9.74 8.46
N VAL A 105 -24.67 10.83 8.22
CA VAL A 105 -25.17 12.19 8.49
C VAL A 105 -26.39 12.51 7.61
N ASN A 106 -26.39 12.14 6.33
CA ASN A 106 -27.55 12.34 5.45
C ASN A 106 -28.76 11.54 5.89
N ARG A 107 -28.61 10.29 6.31
CA ARG A 107 -29.71 9.50 6.91
C ARG A 107 -30.31 10.19 8.15
N GLU A 108 -29.47 10.81 8.98
CA GLU A 108 -29.97 11.55 10.15
C GLU A 108 -30.68 12.84 9.76
N ARG A 109 -30.25 13.54 8.71
CA ARG A 109 -30.95 14.70 8.13
C ARG A 109 -32.35 14.31 7.64
N GLU A 110 -32.46 13.24 6.89
CA GLU A 110 -33.74 12.73 6.38
C GLU A 110 -34.72 12.37 7.50
N ARG A 111 -34.22 11.75 8.59
CA ARG A 111 -35.04 11.48 9.79
C ARG A 111 -35.57 12.76 10.44
N ARG A 112 -34.88 13.89 10.27
CA ARG A 112 -35.27 15.22 10.78
C ARG A 112 -36.10 16.02 9.78
N GLY A 113 -36.38 15.48 8.59
CA GLY A 113 -37.11 16.17 7.52
C GLY A 113 -36.24 17.15 6.70
N HIS A 114 -34.91 17.13 6.86
CA HIS A 114 -34.00 17.96 6.08
C HIS A 114 -33.59 17.27 4.79
N ARG A 115 -33.36 18.05 3.75
CA ARG A 115 -32.81 17.55 2.46
C ARG A 115 -31.41 16.96 2.65
N PRO A 116 -31.06 15.82 2.02
CA PRO A 116 -29.71 15.31 2.04
C PRO A 116 -28.75 16.27 1.35
N MET A 117 -27.52 16.32 1.84
CA MET A 117 -26.42 17.11 1.27
C MET A 117 -25.75 16.37 0.13
N ASP A 118 -25.23 17.10 -0.85
CA ASP A 118 -24.35 16.56 -1.88
C ASP A 118 -23.04 16.07 -1.24
N VAL A 119 -22.68 14.81 -1.50
CA VAL A 119 -21.42 14.22 -0.96
C VAL A 119 -20.28 14.44 -1.97
N VAL A 120 -19.35 15.31 -1.63
CA VAL A 120 -18.21 15.65 -2.48
C VAL A 120 -16.94 14.94 -1.98
N LEU A 121 -16.39 14.08 -2.84
CA LEU A 121 -15.20 13.30 -2.52
C LEU A 121 -13.91 14.05 -2.84
N VAL A 122 -12.97 14.00 -1.90
CA VAL A 122 -11.59 14.45 -2.11
C VAL A 122 -10.66 13.23 -2.08
N PRO A 123 -9.88 13.00 -3.14
CA PRO A 123 -8.92 11.91 -3.17
C PRO A 123 -7.91 12.01 -2.02
N MET A 124 -7.59 10.86 -1.42
CA MET A 124 -6.60 10.81 -0.35
C MET A 124 -5.21 11.20 -0.86
N ARG A 125 -4.49 12.00 -0.07
CA ARG A 125 -3.09 12.28 -0.32
C ARG A 125 -2.24 11.17 0.29
N LEU A 126 -1.43 10.54 -0.56
CA LEU A 126 -0.50 9.48 -0.16
C LEU A 126 0.89 10.05 0.13
N ALA A 127 1.59 9.41 1.06
CA ALA A 127 2.99 9.65 1.34
C ALA A 127 3.88 8.96 0.28
N GLU A 128 5.19 9.23 0.31
CA GLU A 128 6.17 8.64 -0.62
C GLU A 128 6.19 7.09 -0.59
N ASP A 129 5.70 6.47 0.48
CA ASP A 129 5.53 5.02 0.58
C ASP A 129 4.17 4.52 0.09
N CYS A 130 3.45 5.36 -0.64
CA CYS A 130 2.11 5.07 -1.19
C CYS A 130 1.06 4.72 -0.12
N THR A 131 1.28 5.07 1.14
CA THR A 131 0.28 4.92 2.21
C THR A 131 -0.32 6.26 2.62
N PRO A 132 -1.55 6.28 3.17
CA PRO A 132 -2.19 7.53 3.56
C PRO A 132 -1.36 8.36 4.55
N ILE A 133 -1.31 9.68 4.33
CA ILE A 133 -0.73 10.63 5.28
C ILE A 133 -1.67 10.71 6.49
N ALA A 134 -1.12 10.48 7.68
CA ALA A 134 -1.90 10.51 8.92
C ALA A 134 -1.11 11.16 10.07
N ALA A 135 -1.82 11.89 10.94
CA ALA A 135 -1.21 12.57 12.09
C ALA A 135 -0.40 11.63 13.00
N ARG A 136 -0.81 10.35 13.15
CA ARG A 136 -0.07 9.34 13.92
C ARG A 136 1.32 9.06 13.33
N ARG A 137 1.44 9.01 12.00
CA ARG A 137 2.70 8.74 11.30
C ARG A 137 3.66 9.94 11.38
N ILE A 138 3.09 11.15 11.29
CA ILE A 138 3.83 12.40 11.48
C ILE A 138 4.36 12.46 12.92
N ARG A 139 3.54 12.13 13.90
CA ARG A 139 3.91 12.09 15.32
C ARG A 139 4.97 11.01 15.63
N ALA A 140 4.90 9.88 14.97
CA ALA A 140 5.91 8.82 15.05
C ALA A 140 7.23 9.16 14.33
N GLY A 141 7.30 10.30 13.64
CA GLY A 141 8.47 10.68 12.87
C GLY A 141 8.72 9.84 11.62
N GLU A 142 7.70 9.11 11.15
CA GLU A 142 7.81 8.29 9.93
C GLU A 142 7.82 9.15 8.67
N ILE A 143 6.96 10.15 8.66
CA ILE A 143 6.79 11.10 7.55
C ILE A 143 6.72 12.54 8.07
N ASP A 144 6.93 13.51 7.20
CA ASP A 144 6.61 14.91 7.44
C ASP A 144 5.14 15.24 7.08
N ARG A 145 4.75 16.51 7.16
CA ARG A 145 3.39 16.98 6.85
C ARG A 145 3.05 16.94 5.36
N GLU A 146 4.07 16.93 4.53
CA GLU A 146 4.01 16.82 3.08
C GLU A 146 3.98 15.35 2.62
N GLY A 147 4.16 14.39 3.55
CA GLY A 147 4.18 12.96 3.27
C GLY A 147 5.54 12.43 2.83
N ARG A 148 6.62 13.21 2.97
CA ARG A 148 7.97 12.74 2.67
C ARG A 148 8.45 11.82 3.77
N MET A 149 9.06 10.69 3.38
CA MET A 149 9.63 9.74 4.33
C MET A 149 10.82 10.33 5.08
N ARG A 150 10.79 10.30 6.41
CA ARG A 150 11.92 10.75 7.25
C ARG A 150 13.00 9.68 7.43
N ARG A 151 12.69 8.42 7.15
CA ARG A 151 13.63 7.30 7.11
C ARG A 151 13.47 6.48 5.84
N PRO A 152 14.49 5.70 5.43
CA PRO A 152 14.32 4.73 4.36
C PRO A 152 13.26 3.68 4.71
N LEU A 153 12.54 3.23 3.69
CA LEU A 153 11.62 2.10 3.79
C LEU A 153 12.43 0.83 4.08
N LYS A 154 12.14 0.14 5.18
CA LYS A 154 12.83 -1.09 5.55
C LYS A 154 12.17 -2.29 4.88
N VAL A 155 12.95 -3.03 4.09
CA VAL A 155 12.50 -4.23 3.38
C VAL A 155 13.39 -5.40 3.74
N ARG A 156 12.79 -6.53 4.09
CA ARG A 156 13.50 -7.79 4.33
C ARG A 156 13.09 -8.83 3.30
N VAL A 157 14.09 -9.41 2.66
CA VAL A 157 13.88 -10.50 1.68
C VAL A 157 14.12 -11.82 2.39
N GLY A 158 13.15 -12.74 2.34
CA GLY A 158 13.25 -14.09 2.96
C GLY A 158 14.18 -15.02 2.19
N SER A 159 15.38 -14.53 1.85
CA SER A 159 16.44 -15.26 1.19
C SER A 159 17.76 -14.51 1.31
N THR A 160 18.87 -15.23 1.41
CA THR A 160 20.23 -14.69 1.30
C THR A 160 20.79 -14.79 -0.12
N ASN A 161 20.04 -15.37 -1.05
CA ASN A 161 20.45 -15.45 -2.46
C ASN A 161 20.53 -14.05 -3.08
N ARG A 162 21.74 -13.69 -3.56
CA ARG A 162 22.02 -12.36 -4.13
C ARG A 162 21.09 -11.99 -5.27
N VAL A 163 20.75 -12.93 -6.15
CA VAL A 163 19.81 -12.71 -7.25
C VAL A 163 18.46 -12.22 -6.73
N LYS A 164 17.88 -12.90 -5.73
CA LYS A 164 16.60 -12.53 -5.14
C LYS A 164 16.67 -11.18 -4.40
N VAL A 165 17.77 -10.94 -3.66
CA VAL A 165 17.96 -9.68 -2.91
C VAL A 165 18.18 -8.50 -3.86
N ASP A 166 18.98 -8.67 -4.90
CA ASP A 166 19.26 -7.59 -5.86
C ASP A 166 18.04 -7.28 -6.75
N ALA A 167 17.28 -8.29 -7.15
CA ALA A 167 16.01 -8.11 -7.85
C ALA A 167 15.00 -7.29 -7.00
N ALA A 168 14.82 -7.68 -5.73
CA ALA A 168 13.98 -6.92 -4.82
C ALA A 168 14.50 -5.49 -4.61
N ARG A 169 15.82 -5.29 -4.52
CA ARG A 169 16.42 -3.96 -4.37
C ARG A 169 16.07 -3.06 -5.57
N ARG A 170 16.28 -3.56 -6.80
CA ARG A 170 15.99 -2.79 -8.02
C ARG A 170 14.52 -2.38 -8.08
N ALA A 171 13.60 -3.33 -7.95
CA ALA A 171 12.17 -3.07 -7.98
C ALA A 171 11.70 -2.08 -6.90
N PHE A 172 12.18 -2.23 -5.66
CA PHE A 172 11.79 -1.33 -4.57
C PHE A 172 12.41 0.07 -4.70
N VAL A 173 13.65 0.20 -5.19
CA VAL A 173 14.27 1.52 -5.45
C VAL A 173 13.53 2.26 -6.55
N GLU A 174 13.11 1.56 -7.60
CA GLU A 174 12.33 2.14 -8.68
C GLU A 174 10.96 2.64 -8.19
N ALA A 175 10.27 1.85 -7.35
CA ALA A 175 8.94 2.20 -6.84
C ALA A 175 8.98 3.28 -5.74
N PHE A 176 9.96 3.27 -4.82
CA PHE A 176 9.93 4.07 -3.58
C PHE A 176 11.16 4.95 -3.34
N ARG A 177 12.14 4.95 -4.21
CA ARG A 177 13.38 5.76 -4.18
C ARG A 177 14.28 5.54 -2.93
N ARG A 178 13.74 5.68 -1.71
CA ARG A 178 14.49 5.57 -0.44
C ARG A 178 14.17 4.27 0.28
N VAL A 179 15.00 3.24 0.06
CA VAL A 179 14.80 1.91 0.63
C VAL A 179 16.09 1.38 1.27
N GLN A 180 15.93 0.61 2.34
CA GLN A 180 16.97 -0.19 2.97
C GLN A 180 16.57 -1.65 2.87
N ILE A 181 17.33 -2.44 2.10
CA ILE A 181 17.02 -3.84 1.85
C ILE A 181 18.05 -4.75 2.50
N LYS A 182 17.56 -5.78 3.20
CA LYS A 182 18.37 -6.83 3.81
C LYS A 182 17.80 -8.21 3.48
N GLY A 183 18.65 -9.12 2.99
CA GLY A 183 18.33 -10.54 2.89
C GLY A 183 18.41 -11.22 4.27
N LEU A 184 17.52 -12.15 4.52
CA LEU A 184 17.48 -12.98 5.72
C LEU A 184 17.33 -14.43 5.31
N GLU A 185 18.00 -15.30 6.01
CA GLU A 185 17.72 -16.73 5.92
C GLU A 185 16.41 -17.03 6.65
N VAL A 186 15.49 -17.67 5.95
CA VAL A 186 14.21 -18.14 6.52
C VAL A 186 14.03 -19.60 6.13
N PRO A 187 13.41 -20.43 6.98
CA PRO A 187 13.17 -21.83 6.67
C PRO A 187 12.38 -21.99 5.37
N ALA A 188 12.84 -22.89 4.50
CA ALA A 188 12.03 -23.34 3.37
C ALA A 188 10.86 -24.18 3.90
N LYS A 189 9.64 -23.80 3.52
CA LYS A 189 8.42 -24.56 3.88
C LYS A 189 7.85 -25.31 2.69
N VAL A 190 8.64 -25.47 1.65
CA VAL A 190 8.27 -26.09 0.38
C VAL A 190 9.34 -27.09 -0.03
N SER A 191 9.02 -27.96 -0.97
CA SER A 191 9.94 -28.92 -1.58
C SER A 191 11.14 -28.21 -2.24
N ALA A 192 12.20 -28.98 -2.49
CA ALA A 192 13.37 -28.47 -3.21
C ALA A 192 13.06 -28.05 -4.65
N GLN A 193 12.01 -28.64 -5.23
CA GLN A 193 11.45 -28.33 -6.54
C GLN A 193 9.93 -28.16 -6.42
N PRO A 194 9.43 -26.93 -6.16
CA PRO A 194 8.00 -26.70 -6.04
C PRO A 194 7.29 -26.67 -7.39
N PHE A 195 6.04 -27.05 -7.38
CA PHE A 195 5.12 -26.99 -8.51
C PHE A 195 3.88 -26.19 -8.11
N GLU A 196 3.28 -25.51 -9.07
CA GLU A 196 1.97 -24.88 -8.96
C GLU A 196 1.81 -24.06 -7.66
N GLU A 197 0.76 -24.32 -6.92
CA GLU A 197 0.38 -23.62 -5.68
C GLU A 197 1.47 -23.67 -4.60
N GLU A 198 2.24 -24.76 -4.53
CA GLU A 198 3.35 -24.88 -3.56
C GLU A 198 4.37 -23.74 -3.73
N THR A 199 4.62 -23.29 -4.97
CA THR A 199 5.50 -22.14 -5.27
C THR A 199 4.96 -20.85 -4.67
N ILE A 200 3.65 -20.64 -4.79
CA ILE A 200 2.97 -19.44 -4.30
C ILE A 200 2.99 -19.45 -2.77
N ASP A 201 2.64 -20.58 -2.16
CA ASP A 201 2.66 -20.74 -0.70
C ASP A 201 4.05 -20.55 -0.11
N GLY A 202 5.08 -21.04 -0.80
CA GLY A 202 6.47 -20.82 -0.45
C GLY A 202 6.85 -19.35 -0.45
N ALA A 203 6.46 -18.60 -1.48
CA ALA A 203 6.70 -17.17 -1.56
C ALA A 203 5.98 -16.42 -0.41
N VAL A 204 4.71 -16.74 -0.15
CA VAL A 204 3.92 -16.14 0.94
C VAL A 204 4.51 -16.44 2.31
N ALA A 205 4.88 -17.70 2.57
CA ALA A 205 5.49 -18.11 3.83
C ALA A 205 6.82 -17.37 4.10
N ARG A 206 7.68 -17.24 3.08
CA ARG A 206 8.94 -16.48 3.17
C ARG A 206 8.68 -15.00 3.43
N ALA A 207 7.72 -14.37 2.76
CA ALA A 207 7.37 -12.96 2.96
C ALA A 207 6.94 -12.70 4.41
N ARG A 208 6.03 -13.53 4.94
CA ARG A 208 5.54 -13.45 6.32
C ARG A 208 6.64 -13.70 7.36
N SER A 209 7.51 -14.67 7.09
CA SER A 209 8.62 -14.99 8.01
C SER A 209 9.70 -13.90 8.02
N ALA A 210 9.90 -13.19 6.92
CA ALA A 210 10.94 -12.18 6.80
C ALA A 210 10.56 -10.82 7.41
N ILE A 211 9.27 -10.49 7.54
CA ILE A 211 8.83 -9.12 7.84
C ILE A 211 9.39 -8.57 9.16
N GLY A 212 9.29 -9.29 10.29
CA GLY A 212 9.76 -8.83 11.60
C GLY A 212 9.39 -7.36 11.90
N ASP A 213 10.41 -6.52 12.18
CA ASP A 213 10.27 -5.07 12.41
C ASP A 213 10.38 -4.21 11.13
N ALA A 214 10.50 -4.82 9.94
CA ALA A 214 10.54 -4.11 8.66
C ALA A 214 9.16 -3.60 8.24
N ASP A 215 9.11 -2.71 7.26
CA ASP A 215 7.86 -2.22 6.69
C ASP A 215 7.27 -3.25 5.73
N TYR A 216 8.14 -3.97 5.00
CA TYR A 216 7.78 -5.06 4.09
C TYR A 216 8.66 -6.28 4.27
N GLY A 217 8.05 -7.46 4.23
CA GLY A 217 8.68 -8.74 4.02
C GLY A 217 8.46 -9.21 2.59
N VAL A 218 9.50 -9.67 1.91
CA VAL A 218 9.46 -10.15 0.53
C VAL A 218 9.84 -11.62 0.48
N GLY A 219 8.99 -12.43 -0.10
CA GLY A 219 9.25 -13.83 -0.40
C GLY A 219 9.26 -14.06 -1.90
N ILE A 220 10.23 -14.82 -2.39
CA ILE A 220 10.38 -15.12 -3.81
C ILE A 220 10.66 -16.61 -3.94
N GLU A 221 9.85 -17.28 -4.76
CA GLU A 221 10.05 -18.67 -5.15
C GLU A 221 9.92 -18.85 -6.67
N ALA A 222 10.55 -19.89 -7.20
CA ALA A 222 10.46 -20.31 -8.57
C ALA A 222 9.93 -21.74 -8.61
N GLY A 223 9.01 -22.02 -9.50
CA GLY A 223 8.42 -23.35 -9.66
C GLY A 223 7.91 -23.60 -11.05
N LEU A 224 7.54 -24.82 -11.31
CA LEU A 224 7.00 -25.26 -12.59
C LEU A 224 5.46 -25.21 -12.56
N PHE A 225 4.90 -24.58 -13.57
CA PHE A 225 3.46 -24.42 -13.77
C PHE A 225 3.06 -25.06 -15.11
N TRP A 226 2.06 -25.91 -15.08
CA TRP A 226 1.51 -26.48 -16.31
C TRP A 226 0.70 -25.45 -17.08
N ASP A 227 1.06 -25.20 -18.32
CA ASP A 227 0.29 -24.34 -19.22
C ASP A 227 -0.53 -25.19 -20.20
N GLU A 228 -1.85 -25.10 -20.07
CA GLU A 228 -2.78 -25.87 -20.90
C GLU A 228 -2.72 -25.48 -22.38
N GLY A 229 -2.41 -24.24 -22.69
CA GLY A 229 -2.30 -23.73 -24.06
C GLY A 229 -1.04 -24.22 -24.74
N ALA A 230 0.09 -24.13 -24.03
CA ALA A 230 1.39 -24.59 -24.54
C ALA A 230 1.57 -26.12 -24.44
N LYS A 231 0.75 -26.81 -23.63
CA LYS A 231 0.89 -28.23 -23.29
C LYS A 231 2.29 -28.57 -22.75
N ASP A 232 2.83 -27.66 -21.95
CA ASP A 232 4.18 -27.79 -21.38
C ASP A 232 4.27 -27.12 -20.01
N TYR A 233 5.35 -27.41 -19.27
CA TYR A 233 5.67 -26.74 -18.03
C TYR A 233 6.45 -25.46 -18.25
N LEU A 234 6.00 -24.37 -17.64
CA LEU A 234 6.72 -23.09 -17.62
C LEU A 234 7.36 -22.87 -16.24
N ASP A 235 8.63 -22.46 -16.20
CA ASP A 235 9.25 -21.91 -14.98
C ASP A 235 8.70 -20.51 -14.74
N VAL A 236 8.01 -20.33 -13.63
CA VAL A 236 7.45 -19.04 -13.23
C VAL A 236 8.01 -18.64 -11.88
N GLN A 237 8.48 -17.39 -11.78
CA GLN A 237 8.91 -16.84 -10.51
C GLN A 237 7.78 -16.05 -9.86
N TYR A 238 7.40 -16.46 -8.66
CA TYR A 238 6.42 -15.78 -7.84
C TYR A 238 7.08 -14.93 -6.76
N CYS A 239 6.51 -13.76 -6.54
CA CYS A 239 6.88 -12.86 -5.45
C CYS A 239 5.64 -12.58 -4.60
N ALA A 240 5.79 -12.69 -3.28
CA ALA A 240 4.82 -12.22 -2.30
C ALA A 240 5.42 -11.08 -1.48
N ILE A 241 4.62 -10.05 -1.18
CA ILE A 241 5.01 -8.92 -0.34
C ILE A 241 4.01 -8.79 0.80
N ALA A 242 4.47 -9.01 2.04
CA ALA A 242 3.70 -8.86 3.26
C ALA A 242 3.98 -7.53 3.95
N ASP A 243 2.97 -6.89 4.54
CA ASP A 243 3.14 -5.73 5.42
C ASP A 243 2.82 -6.06 6.89
N ARG A 244 3.08 -5.12 7.80
CA ARG A 244 2.83 -5.28 9.25
C ARG A 244 1.35 -5.46 9.63
N ARG A 245 0.43 -5.18 8.71
CA ARG A 245 -1.01 -5.36 8.90
C ARG A 245 -1.47 -6.75 8.48
N GLY A 246 -0.54 -7.59 7.98
CA GLY A 246 -0.84 -8.92 7.48
C GLY A 246 -1.33 -8.95 6.02
N THR A 247 -1.46 -7.78 5.36
CA THR A 247 -1.83 -7.74 3.94
C THR A 247 -0.71 -8.34 3.11
N VAL A 248 -1.04 -9.26 2.22
CA VAL A 248 -0.12 -9.87 1.27
C VAL A 248 -0.55 -9.52 -0.15
N THR A 249 0.39 -9.09 -0.97
CA THR A 249 0.22 -8.94 -2.42
C THR A 249 1.13 -9.90 -3.15
N ILE A 250 0.65 -10.44 -4.26
CA ILE A 250 1.33 -11.46 -5.04
C ILE A 250 1.48 -10.96 -6.47
N GLY A 251 2.61 -11.28 -7.07
CA GLY A 251 2.88 -11.07 -8.49
C GLY A 251 3.82 -12.14 -9.00
N HIS A 252 3.88 -12.31 -10.31
CA HIS A 252 4.78 -13.23 -10.95
C HIS A 252 5.48 -12.61 -12.16
N GLY A 253 6.62 -13.15 -12.52
CA GLY A 253 7.33 -12.84 -13.74
C GLY A 253 6.78 -13.61 -14.95
N PRO A 254 7.29 -13.35 -16.15
CA PRO A 254 6.98 -14.17 -17.31
C PRO A 254 7.49 -15.60 -17.12
N GLY A 255 6.70 -16.57 -17.58
CA GLY A 255 7.09 -17.98 -17.64
C GLY A 255 7.90 -18.29 -18.89
N PHE A 256 8.76 -19.29 -18.81
CA PHE A 256 9.49 -19.82 -19.96
C PHE A 256 9.61 -21.34 -19.90
N PRO A 257 9.60 -22.06 -21.07
CA PRO A 257 9.71 -23.51 -21.10
C PRO A 257 11.16 -23.97 -20.98
N TYR A 258 11.35 -25.19 -20.49
CA TYR A 258 12.62 -25.90 -20.52
C TYR A 258 12.69 -26.90 -21.68
N PRO A 259 13.90 -27.28 -22.13
CA PRO A 259 14.04 -28.43 -23.01
C PRO A 259 13.38 -29.69 -22.42
N LYS A 260 12.70 -30.49 -23.23
CA LYS A 260 11.98 -31.71 -22.78
C LYS A 260 12.82 -32.62 -21.89
N ALA A 261 14.09 -32.82 -22.22
CA ALA A 261 15.01 -33.63 -21.42
C ALA A 261 15.20 -33.10 -19.99
N VAL A 262 15.13 -31.78 -19.77
CA VAL A 262 15.18 -31.15 -18.44
C VAL A 262 13.91 -31.45 -17.68
N ILE A 263 12.74 -31.25 -18.28
CA ILE A 263 11.44 -31.55 -17.66
C ILE A 263 11.30 -33.02 -17.29
N GLU A 264 11.73 -33.91 -18.18
CA GLU A 264 11.74 -35.37 -17.89
C GLU A 264 12.68 -35.74 -16.72
N ALA A 265 13.82 -35.06 -16.59
CA ALA A 265 14.71 -35.26 -15.44
C ALA A 265 14.08 -34.76 -14.13
N VAL A 266 13.35 -33.65 -14.19
CA VAL A 266 12.61 -33.13 -13.04
C VAL A 266 11.45 -34.07 -12.65
N LYS A 267 10.70 -34.60 -13.61
CA LYS A 267 9.66 -35.60 -13.36
C LYS A 267 10.21 -36.89 -12.71
N ARG A 268 11.50 -37.18 -12.91
CA ARG A 268 12.22 -38.28 -12.24
C ARG A 268 12.83 -37.92 -10.88
N GLY A 269 12.45 -36.75 -10.30
CA GLY A 269 12.81 -36.34 -8.95
C GLY A 269 14.06 -35.46 -8.84
N LYS A 270 14.62 -34.96 -9.95
CA LYS A 270 15.69 -33.93 -9.89
C LYS A 270 15.09 -32.54 -9.75
N THR A 271 15.83 -31.63 -9.14
CA THR A 271 15.51 -30.21 -9.24
C THR A 271 15.83 -29.69 -10.63
N VAL A 272 15.20 -28.57 -11.03
CA VAL A 272 15.55 -27.87 -12.29
C VAL A 272 17.05 -27.51 -12.30
N GLY A 273 17.62 -27.10 -11.17
CA GLY A 273 19.05 -26.79 -11.08
C GLY A 273 19.93 -27.99 -11.45
N GLU A 274 19.69 -29.17 -10.86
CA GLU A 274 20.42 -30.40 -11.15
C GLU A 274 20.20 -30.88 -12.57
N ALA A 275 18.96 -30.78 -13.07
CA ALA A 275 18.64 -31.15 -14.45
C ALA A 275 19.35 -30.27 -15.47
N MET A 276 19.38 -28.96 -15.24
CA MET A 276 20.09 -28.00 -16.08
C MET A 276 21.62 -28.17 -16.01
N GLU A 277 22.19 -28.43 -14.84
CA GLU A 277 23.64 -28.74 -14.72
C GLU A 277 24.03 -29.99 -15.52
N ALA A 278 23.21 -31.03 -15.42
CA ALA A 278 23.43 -32.24 -16.18
C ALA A 278 23.27 -32.03 -17.71
N PHE A 279 22.29 -31.21 -18.11
CA PHE A 279 22.01 -30.91 -19.52
C PHE A 279 23.08 -30.02 -20.14
N THR A 280 23.49 -28.94 -19.44
CA THR A 280 24.45 -27.96 -19.96
C THR A 280 25.90 -28.31 -19.68
N LYS A 281 26.15 -29.20 -18.74
CA LYS A 281 27.48 -29.52 -18.14
C LYS A 281 28.15 -28.31 -17.46
N VAL A 282 27.38 -27.28 -17.13
CA VAL A 282 27.84 -26.07 -16.41
C VAL A 282 27.47 -26.17 -14.95
N LYS A 283 28.47 -26.32 -14.07
CA LYS A 283 28.28 -26.38 -12.62
C LYS A 283 27.78 -25.05 -12.04
N ASN A 284 26.89 -25.15 -11.06
CA ASN A 284 26.31 -23.99 -10.32
C ASN A 284 25.65 -22.94 -11.24
N ILE A 285 25.05 -23.37 -12.34
CA ILE A 285 24.39 -22.51 -13.31
C ILE A 285 23.34 -21.60 -12.64
N GLY A 286 22.59 -22.12 -11.67
CA GLY A 286 21.57 -21.37 -10.92
C GLY A 286 22.11 -20.24 -10.03
N ARG A 287 23.39 -20.25 -9.69
CA ARG A 287 24.07 -19.20 -8.89
C ARG A 287 24.77 -18.16 -9.74
N ARG A 288 24.88 -18.38 -11.05
CA ARG A 288 25.50 -17.48 -12.05
C ARG A 288 24.41 -16.77 -12.85
N ILE A 289 24.37 -17.03 -14.16
CA ILE A 289 23.40 -16.43 -15.08
C ILE A 289 21.98 -17.02 -14.97
N GLY A 290 21.84 -18.15 -14.25
CA GLY A 290 20.61 -18.92 -14.19
C GLY A 290 20.34 -19.70 -15.47
N ALA A 291 19.36 -20.60 -15.42
CA ALA A 291 18.93 -21.36 -16.59
C ALA A 291 18.49 -20.44 -17.74
N ILE A 292 17.69 -19.41 -17.42
CA ILE A 292 17.21 -18.44 -18.41
C ILE A 292 18.35 -17.69 -19.11
N GLY A 293 19.41 -17.33 -18.37
CA GLY A 293 20.57 -16.66 -18.97
C GLY A 293 21.31 -17.55 -19.96
N TRP A 294 21.41 -18.83 -19.67
CA TRP A 294 22.01 -19.79 -20.59
C TRP A 294 21.10 -20.06 -21.80
N LEU A 295 19.81 -20.31 -21.58
CA LEU A 295 18.83 -20.59 -22.64
C LEU A 295 18.65 -19.41 -23.60
N THR A 296 18.77 -18.18 -23.11
CA THR A 296 18.65 -16.96 -23.94
C THR A 296 19.99 -16.42 -24.42
N GLN A 297 21.09 -17.16 -24.25
CA GLN A 297 22.44 -16.71 -24.59
C GLN A 297 22.79 -15.33 -24.01
N GLY A 298 22.32 -15.04 -22.79
CA GLY A 298 22.61 -13.81 -22.07
C GLY A 298 21.64 -12.64 -22.32
N VAL A 299 20.62 -12.80 -23.17
CA VAL A 299 19.63 -11.74 -23.44
C VAL A 299 18.79 -11.42 -22.20
N MET A 300 18.47 -12.45 -21.40
CA MET A 300 17.75 -12.29 -20.13
C MET A 300 18.56 -12.93 -18.99
N ASP A 301 18.72 -12.24 -17.88
CA ASP A 301 19.30 -12.82 -16.67
C ASP A 301 18.23 -13.09 -15.61
N ARG A 302 18.58 -13.97 -14.65
CA ARG A 302 17.65 -14.37 -13.59
C ARG A 302 17.26 -13.22 -12.69
N THR A 303 18.14 -12.23 -12.47
CA THR A 303 17.85 -11.07 -11.62
C THR A 303 16.73 -10.23 -12.25
N ARG A 304 16.85 -9.95 -13.56
CA ARG A 304 15.83 -9.20 -14.29
C ARG A 304 14.49 -9.92 -14.36
N LEU A 305 14.51 -11.25 -14.57
CA LEU A 305 13.29 -12.04 -14.54
C LEU A 305 12.59 -11.97 -13.15
N THR A 306 13.39 -12.11 -12.10
CA THR A 306 12.89 -12.02 -10.72
C THR A 306 12.41 -10.61 -10.37
N GLU A 307 13.08 -9.57 -10.86
CA GLU A 307 12.71 -8.16 -10.67
C GLU A 307 11.28 -7.88 -11.18
N VAL A 308 10.93 -8.43 -12.36
CA VAL A 308 9.58 -8.31 -12.90
C VAL A 308 8.54 -8.90 -11.95
N ALA A 309 8.80 -10.08 -11.37
CA ALA A 309 7.89 -10.67 -10.38
C ALA A 309 7.68 -9.76 -9.17
N VAL A 310 8.75 -9.12 -8.68
CA VAL A 310 8.66 -8.17 -7.56
C VAL A 310 7.87 -6.92 -7.96
N LEU A 311 8.10 -6.36 -9.15
CA LEU A 311 7.35 -5.22 -9.67
C LEU A 311 5.86 -5.52 -9.77
N MET A 312 5.48 -6.72 -10.27
CA MET A 312 4.07 -7.12 -10.35
C MET A 312 3.44 -7.24 -8.95
N ALA A 313 4.16 -7.77 -7.97
CA ALA A 313 3.69 -7.82 -6.58
C ALA A 313 3.58 -6.42 -5.94
N LEU A 314 4.32 -5.42 -6.43
CA LEU A 314 4.26 -4.02 -5.99
C LEU A 314 3.09 -3.24 -6.60
N VAL A 315 2.52 -3.65 -7.73
CA VAL A 315 1.42 -2.92 -8.41
C VAL A 315 0.31 -2.50 -7.44
N PRO A 316 -0.27 -3.40 -6.60
CA PRO A 316 -1.30 -2.99 -5.65
C PRO A 316 -0.75 -2.10 -4.52
N ARG A 317 0.54 -2.10 -4.26
CA ARG A 317 1.18 -1.28 -3.22
C ARG A 317 1.41 0.14 -3.69
N VAL A 318 1.80 0.32 -4.94
CA VAL A 318 2.01 1.64 -5.58
C VAL A 318 0.67 2.34 -5.83
N ARG A 319 -0.33 1.59 -6.26
CA ARG A 319 -1.69 2.11 -6.47
C ARG A 319 -2.64 1.67 -5.36
N ARG A 320 -2.19 1.84 -4.12
CA ARG A 320 -2.95 1.45 -2.93
C ARG A 320 -4.35 2.05 -2.88
N ASP A 321 -4.52 3.23 -3.43
CA ASP A 321 -5.79 3.93 -3.60
C ASP A 321 -6.83 3.13 -4.41
N LEU A 322 -6.39 2.33 -5.36
CA LEU A 322 -7.26 1.53 -6.23
C LEU A 322 -7.54 0.13 -5.68
N TYR A 323 -6.54 -0.49 -5.05
CA TYR A 323 -6.62 -1.90 -4.66
C TYR A 323 -7.07 -2.13 -3.22
N PHE A 324 -6.72 -1.23 -2.33
CA PHE A 324 -7.07 -1.33 -0.92
C PHE A 324 -8.01 -0.22 -0.52
N GLY A 325 -8.96 0.13 -1.40
CA GLY A 325 -9.93 1.18 -1.17
C GLY A 325 -10.31 1.23 0.31
N THR A 326 -10.68 2.34 0.82
CA THR A 326 -11.02 2.53 2.22
C THR A 326 -12.07 1.50 2.65
N ARG A 327 -11.63 0.29 3.05
CA ARG A 327 -12.48 -0.55 3.87
C ARG A 327 -12.69 0.20 5.17
N THR A 328 -13.82 0.81 5.28
CA THR A 328 -14.46 1.11 6.55
C THR A 328 -14.82 -0.24 7.17
N GLU A 329 -13.96 -0.78 8.03
CA GLU A 329 -14.33 -1.62 9.15
C GLU A 329 -14.30 -0.77 10.42
#